data_c9494d04d9a2fcfc4c291c365bd3c60c
#
_entry.id   c9494d04d9a2fcfc4c291c365bd3c60c
#
_cell.length_a   1.000
_cell.length_b   1.000
_cell.length_c   1.000
_cell.angle_alpha   90.00
_cell.angle_beta   90.00
_cell.angle_gamma   90.00
#
_symmetry.space_group_name_H-M   'P 1'
#
loop_
_entity.id
_entity.type
_entity.pdbx_description
1 polymer ?
#
loop_
_entity_poly.entity_id
_entity_poly.type
_entity_poly.pdbx_seq_one_letter_code
_entity_poly.pdbx_strand_id
1 'polypeptide(L)'
;MKVLIVEPLKPCYVREIEGLQAMQEIVGGHIEAIYPYEEPVAIIANEEAKLLGLPFNRPLLDEHGVPYDIVCGTFFLTGLGEETFVSLTDDQIQRYKELFDSRMVLTVSAKTQEEKLYFAYGMNVNLKKMADLCPDAHVVGPAVLEDHELLFRGNTAGNGLETLARKAGSKVHGVLWRITRESEDSLDTYEGYPNLYDKQQIMVHDLNGQEFSVMSYILADDRFPQLARPSSYNYKVIFEGYQQNGLPVAELKRALWNCVQEARRQAAIQQVENLGFQTKKPKGTKGHER
;
A
#
# COMPACT_ATOMS: atom_id res chain seq x y z
N MET A 1 21.26 15.02 24.09
CA MET A 1 20.65 15.96 23.13
C MET A 1 19.13 15.89 23.24
N LYS A 2 18.47 17.05 23.04
CA LYS A 2 17.02 17.20 23.12
C LYS A 2 16.38 16.84 21.77
N VAL A 3 15.48 15.85 21.74
CA VAL A 3 14.81 15.35 20.55
C VAL A 3 13.31 15.36 20.71
N LEU A 4 12.55 15.38 19.61
CA LEU A 4 11.09 15.27 19.60
C LEU A 4 10.71 13.85 19.19
N ILE A 5 10.09 13.10 20.10
CA ILE A 5 9.63 11.72 19.88
C ILE A 5 8.24 11.76 19.27
N VAL A 6 8.03 10.93 18.23
CA VAL A 6 6.76 10.76 17.52
C VAL A 6 6.42 9.27 17.52
N GLU A 7 5.53 8.88 18.42
CA GLU A 7 5.00 7.52 18.48
C GLU A 7 3.72 7.39 17.63
N PRO A 8 3.43 6.21 17.09
CA PRO A 8 2.15 5.97 16.42
C PRO A 8 0.98 6.30 17.35
N LEU A 9 0.01 7.06 16.84
CA LEU A 9 -1.24 7.42 17.52
C LEU A 9 -1.09 8.13 18.89
N LYS A 10 0.07 8.74 19.18
CA LYS A 10 0.30 9.47 20.42
C LYS A 10 0.74 10.92 20.15
N PRO A 11 0.48 11.85 21.07
CA PRO A 11 1.04 13.19 21.04
C PRO A 11 2.57 13.15 21.08
N CYS A 12 3.19 14.08 20.34
CA CYS A 12 4.64 14.23 20.36
C CYS A 12 5.11 14.73 21.72
N TYR A 13 6.26 14.23 22.16
CA TYR A 13 6.87 14.66 23.42
C TYR A 13 8.39 14.80 23.29
N VAL A 14 8.95 15.67 24.10
CA VAL A 14 10.38 15.92 24.15
C VAL A 14 11.07 14.94 25.08
N ARG A 15 12.23 14.43 24.67
CA ARG A 15 13.11 13.59 25.47
C ARG A 15 14.55 14.01 25.30
N GLU A 16 15.33 13.94 26.38
CA GLU A 16 16.77 14.02 26.29
C GLU A 16 17.36 12.62 26.13
N ILE A 17 18.28 12.49 25.17
CA ILE A 17 18.93 11.21 24.86
C ILE A 17 20.43 11.41 24.68
N GLU A 18 21.20 10.32 24.86
CA GLU A 18 22.65 10.33 24.68
C GLU A 18 23.11 9.04 24.00
N GLY A 19 23.92 9.21 22.96
CA GLY A 19 24.57 8.11 22.25
C GLY A 19 23.65 7.31 21.31
N LEU A 20 24.29 6.47 20.50
CA LEU A 20 23.63 5.65 19.47
C LEU A 20 22.67 4.62 20.06
N GLN A 21 23.02 4.03 21.19
CA GLN A 21 22.19 2.99 21.82
C GLN A 21 20.81 3.54 22.19
N ALA A 22 20.73 4.75 22.77
CA ALA A 22 19.46 5.38 23.10
C ALA A 22 18.61 5.69 21.86
N MET A 23 19.24 6.05 20.73
CA MET A 23 18.55 6.24 19.45
C MET A 23 17.93 4.92 18.95
N GLN A 24 18.71 3.83 18.97
CA GLN A 24 18.29 2.50 18.56
C GLN A 24 17.15 1.93 19.44
N GLU A 25 17.22 2.17 20.74
CA GLU A 25 16.17 1.78 21.68
C GLU A 25 14.84 2.48 21.38
N ILE A 26 14.86 3.76 21.00
CA ILE A 26 13.66 4.53 20.66
C ILE A 26 12.99 3.97 19.41
N VAL A 27 13.76 3.74 18.36
CA VAL A 27 13.19 3.27 17.07
C VAL A 27 13.00 1.76 17.04
N GLY A 28 13.55 1.02 18.01
CA GLY A 28 13.43 -0.43 18.13
C GLY A 28 14.27 -1.21 17.12
N GLY A 29 15.46 -0.70 16.71
CA GLY A 29 16.34 -1.36 15.76
C GLY A 29 17.46 -0.47 15.24
N HIS A 30 18.02 -0.83 14.10
CA HIS A 30 19.01 0.01 13.42
C HIS A 30 18.36 1.31 12.93
N ILE A 31 19.13 2.39 12.97
CA ILE A 31 18.62 3.71 12.61
C ILE A 31 18.91 4.04 11.15
N GLU A 32 17.96 4.68 10.48
CA GLU A 32 18.16 5.45 9.26
C GLU A 32 17.87 6.92 9.51
N ALA A 33 18.53 7.81 8.77
CA ALA A 33 18.27 9.25 8.81
C ALA A 33 17.59 9.69 7.51
N ILE A 34 16.46 10.35 7.63
CA ILE A 34 15.67 10.88 6.52
C ILE A 34 15.71 12.40 6.60
N TYR A 35 15.92 13.07 5.47
CA TYR A 35 16.12 14.51 5.38
C TYR A 35 15.00 15.18 4.56
N PRO A 36 13.77 15.27 5.09
CA PRO A 36 12.62 15.77 4.33
C PRO A 36 12.49 17.30 4.35
N TYR A 37 13.38 18.01 5.04
CA TYR A 37 13.28 19.44 5.27
C TYR A 37 14.49 20.17 4.70
N GLU A 38 14.30 21.41 4.23
CA GLU A 38 15.40 22.29 3.82
C GLU A 38 16.25 22.78 5.00
N GLU A 39 15.66 22.83 6.19
CA GLU A 39 16.39 23.20 7.41
C GLU A 39 17.18 22.03 8.00
N PRO A 40 18.21 22.30 8.83
CA PRO A 40 19.09 21.28 9.36
C PRO A 40 18.43 20.43 10.46
N VAL A 41 17.42 19.66 10.06
CA VAL A 41 16.68 18.71 10.91
C VAL A 41 16.57 17.38 10.18
N ALA A 42 16.79 16.28 10.90
CA ALA A 42 16.59 14.93 10.41
C ALA A 42 15.48 14.21 11.17
N ILE A 43 14.79 13.33 10.47
CA ILE A 43 13.98 12.27 11.06
C ILE A 43 14.85 11.04 11.21
N ILE A 44 14.89 10.46 12.41
CA ILE A 44 15.58 9.21 12.69
C ILE A 44 14.53 8.12 12.93
N ALA A 45 14.54 7.11 12.08
CA ALA A 45 13.58 6.01 12.07
C ALA A 45 14.30 4.66 12.08
N ASN A 46 13.55 3.58 12.20
CA ASN A 46 14.10 2.23 12.07
C ASN A 46 14.24 1.89 10.57
N GLU A 47 15.45 1.51 10.13
CA GLU A 47 15.75 1.21 8.72
C GLU A 47 14.96 0.02 8.15
N GLU A 48 14.51 -0.90 9.00
CA GLU A 48 13.73 -2.08 8.63
C GLU A 48 12.24 -1.93 8.96
N ALA A 49 11.78 -0.74 9.37
CA ALA A 49 10.42 -0.53 9.87
C ALA A 49 9.33 -1.09 8.94
N LYS A 50 9.45 -0.86 7.63
CA LYS A 50 8.52 -1.36 6.61
C LYS A 50 8.60 -2.88 6.44
N LEU A 51 9.81 -3.44 6.50
CA LEU A 51 10.04 -4.90 6.40
C LEU A 51 9.50 -5.64 7.63
N LEU A 52 9.64 -5.03 8.81
CA LEU A 52 9.14 -5.57 10.07
C LEU A 52 7.64 -5.39 10.23
N GLY A 53 6.98 -4.64 9.34
CA GLY A 53 5.55 -4.33 9.42
C GLY A 53 5.22 -3.48 10.65
N LEU A 54 6.11 -2.57 11.04
CA LEU A 54 5.81 -1.65 12.14
C LEU A 54 4.64 -0.74 11.76
N PRO A 55 3.82 -0.31 12.74
CA PRO A 55 2.64 0.50 12.50
C PRO A 55 2.97 1.77 11.72
N PHE A 56 2.09 2.14 10.78
CA PHE A 56 2.17 3.44 10.12
C PHE A 56 2.09 4.57 11.15
N ASN A 57 2.93 5.60 10.98
CA ASN A 57 2.99 6.70 11.93
C ASN A 57 2.58 8.02 11.28
N ARG A 58 3.44 8.62 10.49
CA ARG A 58 3.17 9.94 9.86
C ARG A 58 3.59 9.93 8.41
N PRO A 59 2.78 10.51 7.49
CA PRO A 59 3.17 10.70 6.11
C PRO A 59 4.27 11.77 6.00
N LEU A 60 5.20 11.56 5.08
CA LEU A 60 6.11 12.57 4.57
C LEU A 60 5.43 13.25 3.38
N LEU A 61 5.35 14.58 3.44
CA LEU A 61 4.67 15.39 2.42
C LEU A 61 5.71 16.18 1.63
N ASP A 62 5.44 16.35 0.33
CA ASP A 62 6.18 17.28 -0.51
C ASP A 62 5.81 18.75 -0.24
N GLU A 63 6.39 19.68 -0.99
CA GLU A 63 6.13 21.13 -0.91
C GLU A 63 4.68 21.53 -1.20
N HIS A 64 3.92 20.67 -1.87
CA HIS A 64 2.49 20.85 -2.20
C HIS A 64 1.57 20.17 -1.19
N GLY A 65 2.12 19.54 -0.13
CA GLY A 65 1.37 18.82 0.87
C GLY A 65 0.90 17.43 0.40
N VAL A 66 1.45 16.91 -0.70
CA VAL A 66 1.11 15.58 -1.22
C VAL A 66 2.01 14.54 -0.54
N PRO A 67 1.43 13.47 0.05
CA PRO A 67 2.22 12.39 0.63
C PRO A 67 3.05 11.67 -0.44
N TYR A 68 4.36 11.56 -0.21
CA TYR A 68 5.27 10.79 -1.08
C TYR A 68 5.85 9.56 -0.38
N ASP A 69 5.83 9.51 0.94
CA ASP A 69 6.24 8.36 1.74
C ASP A 69 5.54 8.37 3.10
N ILE A 70 5.69 7.29 3.87
CA ILE A 70 5.18 7.17 5.24
C ILE A 70 6.25 6.59 6.16
N VAL A 71 6.45 7.22 7.31
CA VAL A 71 7.32 6.69 8.36
C VAL A 71 6.54 5.67 9.18
N CYS A 72 7.13 4.49 9.39
CA CYS A 72 6.57 3.41 10.18
C CYS A 72 7.28 3.29 11.54
N GLY A 73 6.53 2.84 12.55
CA GLY A 73 7.05 2.71 13.92
C GLY A 73 7.30 4.05 14.61
N THR A 74 7.95 4.00 15.76
CA THR A 74 8.38 5.20 16.48
C THR A 74 9.58 5.81 15.79
N PHE A 75 9.57 7.12 15.62
CA PHE A 75 10.69 7.89 15.12
C PHE A 75 10.91 9.14 15.98
N PHE A 76 12.01 9.84 15.76
CA PHE A 76 12.25 11.11 16.42
C PHE A 76 12.93 12.12 15.48
N LEU A 77 12.76 13.39 15.81
CA LEU A 77 13.45 14.48 15.13
C LEU A 77 14.64 14.95 15.95
N THR A 78 15.71 15.29 15.25
CA THR A 78 16.94 15.84 15.81
C THR A 78 17.50 16.92 14.91
N GLY A 79 18.23 17.87 15.47
CA GLY A 79 19.00 18.85 14.71
C GLY A 79 20.23 18.22 14.05
N LEU A 80 20.70 18.84 12.97
CA LEU A 80 21.92 18.49 12.28
C LEU A 80 23.04 19.49 12.63
N GLY A 81 24.15 19.00 13.17
CA GLY A 81 25.41 19.73 13.30
C GLY A 81 26.35 19.42 12.13
N GLU A 82 27.58 19.92 12.18
CA GLU A 82 28.58 19.71 11.10
C GLU A 82 28.95 18.23 10.92
N GLU A 83 29.11 17.47 12.00
CA GLU A 83 29.53 16.06 11.95
C GLU A 83 28.64 15.12 12.78
N THR A 84 27.64 15.63 13.48
CA THR A 84 26.83 14.85 14.42
C THR A 84 25.43 15.40 14.58
N PHE A 85 24.54 14.59 15.13
CA PHE A 85 23.22 15.02 15.55
C PHE A 85 23.33 15.92 16.79
N VAL A 86 22.51 16.97 16.82
CA VAL A 86 22.47 17.97 17.89
C VAL A 86 21.06 18.13 18.44
N SER A 87 20.92 18.84 19.55
CA SER A 87 19.60 19.17 20.10
C SER A 87 18.79 20.01 19.13
N LEU A 88 17.49 19.75 19.05
CA LEU A 88 16.55 20.69 18.45
C LEU A 88 16.49 21.96 19.29
N THR A 89 16.29 23.09 18.65
CA THR A 89 15.94 24.35 19.31
C THR A 89 14.51 24.32 19.83
N ASP A 90 14.18 25.16 20.79
CA ASP A 90 12.81 25.22 21.32
C ASP A 90 11.80 25.65 20.23
N ASP A 91 12.18 26.53 19.30
CA ASP A 91 11.35 26.92 18.16
C ASP A 91 11.10 25.76 17.18
N GLN A 92 12.13 24.94 16.91
CA GLN A 92 12.00 23.74 16.10
C GLN A 92 11.07 22.72 16.78
N ILE A 93 11.24 22.50 18.07
CA ILE A 93 10.39 21.61 18.86
C ILE A 93 8.94 22.04 18.76
N GLN A 94 8.64 23.32 19.00
CA GLN A 94 7.28 23.84 18.97
C GLN A 94 6.66 23.66 17.58
N ARG A 95 7.36 24.04 16.53
CA ARG A 95 6.88 23.95 15.14
C ARG A 95 6.63 22.51 14.70
N TYR A 96 7.57 21.59 14.97
CA TYR A 96 7.39 20.19 14.59
C TYR A 96 6.36 19.46 15.47
N LYS A 97 6.25 19.87 16.73
CA LYS A 97 5.19 19.37 17.60
C LYS A 97 3.81 19.76 17.06
N GLU A 98 3.59 21.01 16.71
CA GLU A 98 2.36 21.44 16.07
C GLU A 98 2.09 20.73 14.74
N LEU A 99 3.14 20.56 13.92
CA LEU A 99 3.05 19.86 12.64
C LEU A 99 2.60 18.39 12.80
N PHE A 100 3.18 17.66 13.72
CA PHE A 100 2.90 16.24 13.90
C PHE A 100 1.70 15.96 14.80
N ASP A 101 1.42 16.80 15.80
CA ASP A 101 0.22 16.69 16.63
C ASP A 101 -1.04 17.10 15.86
N SER A 102 -0.99 18.12 14.99
CA SER A 102 -2.13 18.51 14.15
C SER A 102 -2.55 17.41 13.17
N ARG A 103 -1.60 16.60 12.72
CA ARG A 103 -1.87 15.43 11.87
C ARG A 103 -2.43 14.24 12.65
N MET A 104 -2.34 14.26 13.96
CA MET A 104 -2.89 13.24 14.84
C MET A 104 -4.29 13.60 15.34
N VAL A 105 -4.61 14.87 15.43
CA VAL A 105 -5.89 15.42 15.98
C VAL A 105 -7.10 15.13 15.07
N LEU A 106 -6.90 14.52 13.90
CA LEU A 106 -8.04 14.02 13.12
C LEU A 106 -8.78 12.85 13.77
N THR A 107 -8.30 12.34 14.92
CA THR A 107 -8.85 11.16 15.58
C THR A 107 -9.66 11.44 16.87
N VAL A 108 -9.79 12.67 17.35
CA VAL A 108 -10.53 12.94 18.60
C VAL A 108 -11.54 14.08 18.43
N SER A 109 -12.40 13.95 17.46
CA SER A 109 -13.70 14.63 17.49
C SER A 109 -14.76 13.56 17.71
N ALA A 110 -15.38 13.56 18.88
CA ALA A 110 -16.58 12.77 19.15
C ALA A 110 -17.75 13.29 18.29
N LYS A 111 -17.65 13.10 16.97
CA LYS A 111 -18.80 13.05 16.08
C LYS A 111 -19.21 11.59 16.02
N THR A 112 -20.51 11.33 16.05
CA THR A 112 -21.09 10.05 15.61
C THR A 112 -20.37 9.67 14.33
N GLN A 113 -19.42 8.74 14.42
CA GLN A 113 -18.63 8.29 13.29
C GLN A 113 -19.60 7.63 12.33
N GLU A 114 -19.82 8.21 11.17
CA GLU A 114 -20.51 7.51 10.09
C GLU A 114 -19.65 6.32 9.71
N GLU A 115 -20.04 5.16 10.22
CA GLU A 115 -19.41 3.90 9.85
C GLU A 115 -19.85 3.53 8.44
N LYS A 116 -18.90 3.07 7.62
CA LYS A 116 -19.15 2.59 6.26
C LYS A 116 -18.78 1.12 6.16
N LEU A 117 -19.39 0.44 5.21
CA LEU A 117 -18.99 -0.91 4.84
C LEU A 117 -17.97 -0.85 3.69
N TYR A 118 -16.87 -1.57 3.88
CA TYR A 118 -15.78 -1.71 2.94
C TYR A 118 -15.59 -3.19 2.59
N PHE A 119 -15.55 -3.51 1.29
CA PHE A 119 -15.28 -4.84 0.79
C PHE A 119 -13.81 -4.95 0.36
N ALA A 120 -13.04 -5.73 1.11
CA ALA A 120 -11.67 -6.08 0.81
C ALA A 120 -11.58 -7.42 0.08
N TYR A 121 -10.81 -7.50 -1.00
CA TYR A 121 -10.57 -8.71 -1.79
C TYR A 121 -9.09 -8.96 -2.06
N GLY A 122 -8.23 -7.98 -1.80
CA GLY A 122 -6.78 -7.99 -1.95
C GLY A 122 -6.04 -8.10 -0.60
N MET A 123 -4.96 -7.35 -0.43
CA MET A 123 -4.13 -7.44 0.78
C MET A 123 -4.88 -7.12 2.07
N ASN A 124 -5.93 -6.30 2.00
CA ASN A 124 -6.73 -5.89 3.17
C ASN A 124 -7.72 -6.98 3.65
N VAL A 125 -7.74 -8.16 3.05
CA VAL A 125 -8.40 -9.35 3.65
C VAL A 125 -7.59 -9.92 4.81
N ASN A 126 -6.30 -9.53 4.96
CA ASN A 126 -5.44 -9.98 6.03
C ASN A 126 -5.74 -9.20 7.32
N LEU A 127 -6.14 -9.94 8.36
CA LEU A 127 -6.60 -9.35 9.62
C LEU A 127 -5.52 -8.51 10.30
N LYS A 128 -4.27 -8.99 10.29
CA LYS A 128 -3.16 -8.26 10.91
C LYS A 128 -2.89 -6.96 10.15
N LYS A 129 -2.83 -7.04 8.81
CA LYS A 129 -2.59 -5.86 7.99
C LYS A 129 -3.65 -4.78 8.20
N MET A 130 -4.93 -5.18 8.25
CA MET A 130 -6.02 -4.22 8.53
C MET A 130 -5.93 -3.65 9.93
N ALA A 131 -5.59 -4.45 10.94
CA ALA A 131 -5.39 -3.95 12.30
C ALA A 131 -4.24 -2.94 12.39
N ASP A 132 -3.17 -3.14 11.61
CA ASP A 132 -2.03 -2.22 11.55
C ASP A 132 -2.37 -0.92 10.79
N LEU A 133 -3.21 -1.01 9.75
CA LEU A 133 -3.59 0.13 8.90
C LEU A 133 -4.79 0.92 9.45
N CYS A 134 -5.77 0.21 9.98
CA CYS A 134 -7.07 0.72 10.46
C CYS A 134 -7.39 0.08 11.81
N PRO A 135 -6.79 0.55 12.93
CA PRO A 135 -6.95 -0.09 14.25
C PRO A 135 -8.39 -0.13 14.78
N ASP A 136 -9.24 0.75 14.28
CA ASP A 136 -10.66 0.89 14.64
C ASP A 136 -11.60 0.18 13.65
N ALA A 137 -11.07 -0.49 12.62
CA ALA A 137 -11.87 -1.29 11.72
C ALA A 137 -12.30 -2.61 12.35
N HIS A 138 -13.55 -3.00 12.12
CA HIS A 138 -14.12 -4.24 12.63
C HIS A 138 -14.53 -5.18 11.51
N VAL A 139 -14.14 -6.46 11.61
CA VAL A 139 -14.58 -7.51 10.69
C VAL A 139 -16.09 -7.71 10.86
N VAL A 140 -16.84 -7.62 9.75
CA VAL A 140 -18.24 -8.01 9.67
C VAL A 140 -18.35 -9.48 9.30
N GLY A 141 -17.58 -9.92 8.30
CA GLY A 141 -17.51 -11.30 7.88
C GLY A 141 -17.16 -11.49 6.40
N PRO A 142 -17.10 -12.75 5.94
CA PRO A 142 -16.94 -13.06 4.53
C PRO A 142 -18.14 -12.57 3.70
N ALA A 143 -17.87 -12.11 2.47
CA ALA A 143 -18.88 -11.73 1.51
C ALA A 143 -18.47 -12.09 0.08
N VAL A 144 -19.43 -12.05 -0.82
CA VAL A 144 -19.29 -12.48 -2.21
C VAL A 144 -19.74 -11.37 -3.15
N LEU A 145 -18.91 -11.07 -4.13
CA LEU A 145 -19.22 -10.24 -5.28
C LEU A 145 -19.50 -11.13 -6.49
N GLU A 146 -20.72 -11.08 -7.03
CA GLU A 146 -21.12 -11.85 -8.20
C GLU A 146 -20.66 -11.20 -9.50
N ASP A 147 -20.58 -12.00 -10.57
CA ASP A 147 -20.24 -11.59 -11.93
C ASP A 147 -18.92 -10.83 -12.06
N HIS A 148 -17.96 -11.15 -11.17
CA HIS A 148 -16.61 -10.59 -11.21
C HIS A 148 -15.54 -11.69 -11.02
N GLU A 149 -14.32 -11.40 -11.47
CA GLU A 149 -13.14 -12.20 -11.20
C GLU A 149 -12.03 -11.34 -10.58
N LEU A 150 -11.25 -11.97 -9.71
CA LEU A 150 -10.02 -11.39 -9.17
C LEU A 150 -8.91 -11.49 -10.22
N LEU A 151 -8.26 -10.36 -10.49
CA LEU A 151 -7.10 -10.28 -11.38
C LEU A 151 -5.94 -9.58 -10.66
N PHE A 152 -4.74 -9.82 -11.19
CA PHE A 152 -3.57 -9.00 -10.91
C PHE A 152 -3.16 -8.30 -12.19
N ARG A 153 -3.12 -6.96 -12.17
CA ARG A 153 -2.70 -6.12 -13.30
C ARG A 153 -1.49 -5.28 -12.92
N GLY A 154 -0.64 -4.98 -13.87
CA GLY A 154 0.58 -4.22 -13.62
C GLY A 154 1.24 -3.71 -14.88
N ASN A 155 2.42 -3.13 -14.68
CA ASN A 155 3.30 -2.77 -15.78
C ASN A 155 4.22 -3.94 -16.16
N THR A 156 4.98 -3.76 -17.23
CA THR A 156 5.96 -4.74 -17.73
C THR A 156 7.09 -5.07 -16.75
N ALA A 157 7.24 -4.31 -15.66
CA ALA A 157 8.23 -4.55 -14.60
C ALA A 157 7.81 -5.62 -13.57
N GLY A 158 6.56 -6.16 -13.66
CA GLY A 158 6.20 -7.38 -12.95
C GLY A 158 5.61 -7.24 -11.55
N ASN A 159 5.16 -6.05 -11.13
CA ASN A 159 4.44 -5.86 -9.87
C ASN A 159 2.93 -5.81 -10.14
N GLY A 160 2.28 -6.96 -10.13
CA GLY A 160 0.83 -7.07 -10.27
C GLY A 160 0.11 -6.60 -9.00
N LEU A 161 -0.84 -5.69 -9.19
CA LEU A 161 -1.76 -5.18 -8.19
C LEU A 161 -3.11 -5.86 -8.34
N GLU A 162 -3.75 -6.18 -7.25
CA GLU A 162 -5.06 -6.82 -7.23
C GLU A 162 -6.15 -5.89 -7.73
N THR A 163 -7.06 -6.41 -8.53
CA THR A 163 -8.23 -5.68 -9.02
C THR A 163 -9.39 -6.62 -9.33
N LEU A 164 -10.57 -6.04 -9.51
CA LEU A 164 -11.80 -6.72 -9.92
C LEU A 164 -12.07 -6.43 -11.38
N ALA A 165 -12.49 -7.45 -12.11
CA ALA A 165 -12.97 -7.29 -13.48
C ALA A 165 -14.31 -8.00 -13.65
N ARG A 166 -15.22 -7.42 -14.44
CA ARG A 166 -16.51 -8.03 -14.75
C ARG A 166 -16.33 -9.32 -15.52
N LYS A 167 -17.00 -10.39 -15.05
CA LYS A 167 -17.01 -11.69 -15.69
C LYS A 167 -18.27 -12.47 -15.29
N ALA A 168 -19.23 -12.51 -16.18
CA ALA A 168 -20.51 -13.19 -15.94
C ALA A 168 -20.31 -14.64 -15.43
N GLY A 169 -21.04 -14.99 -14.39
CA GLY A 169 -21.03 -16.31 -13.74
C GLY A 169 -19.78 -16.59 -12.89
N SER A 170 -18.85 -15.65 -12.76
CA SER A 170 -17.72 -15.76 -11.82
C SER A 170 -18.04 -15.04 -10.51
N LYS A 171 -17.31 -15.38 -9.46
CA LYS A 171 -17.47 -14.81 -8.12
C LYS A 171 -16.13 -14.43 -7.54
N VAL A 172 -16.13 -13.38 -6.69
CA VAL A 172 -14.97 -13.01 -5.87
C VAL A 172 -15.39 -12.99 -4.41
N HIS A 173 -14.72 -13.79 -3.61
CA HIS A 173 -14.88 -13.78 -2.16
C HIS A 173 -13.93 -12.76 -1.53
N GLY A 174 -14.43 -12.08 -0.52
CA GLY A 174 -13.66 -11.09 0.23
C GLY A 174 -14.17 -10.96 1.66
N VAL A 175 -13.72 -9.92 2.33
CA VAL A 175 -14.07 -9.62 3.72
C VAL A 175 -14.78 -8.27 3.77
N LEU A 176 -15.93 -8.25 4.43
CA LEU A 176 -16.60 -7.01 4.81
C LEU A 176 -15.99 -6.47 6.09
N TRP A 177 -15.63 -5.21 6.04
CA TRP A 177 -15.17 -4.43 7.16
C TRP A 177 -16.14 -3.30 7.45
N ARG A 178 -16.36 -3.02 8.71
CA ARG A 178 -16.94 -1.77 9.17
C ARG A 178 -15.79 -0.83 9.47
N ILE A 179 -15.75 0.30 8.78
CA ILE A 179 -14.67 1.27 8.86
C ILE A 179 -15.21 2.63 9.24
N THR A 180 -14.42 3.39 9.96
CA THR A 180 -14.67 4.79 10.27
C THR A 180 -14.19 5.69 9.12
N ARG A 181 -14.39 6.98 9.25
CA ARG A 181 -13.83 7.97 8.31
C ARG A 181 -12.32 7.98 8.37
N GLU A 182 -11.74 7.88 9.55
CA GLU A 182 -10.30 7.84 9.78
C GLU A 182 -9.66 6.60 9.16
N SER A 183 -10.33 5.45 9.26
CA SER A 183 -9.95 4.23 8.54
C SER A 183 -10.01 4.43 7.02
N GLU A 184 -11.06 5.11 6.51
CA GLU A 184 -11.18 5.40 5.07
C GLU A 184 -10.04 6.32 4.59
N ASP A 185 -9.69 7.36 5.34
CA ASP A 185 -8.58 8.28 5.01
C ASP A 185 -7.21 7.55 5.02
N SER A 186 -7.02 6.59 5.94
CA SER A 186 -5.84 5.72 5.97
C SER A 186 -5.78 4.79 4.76
N LEU A 187 -6.92 4.19 4.39
CA LEU A 187 -7.05 3.36 3.20
C LEU A 187 -6.82 4.15 1.92
N ASP A 188 -7.34 5.38 1.82
CA ASP A 188 -7.12 6.27 0.67
C ASP A 188 -5.64 6.51 0.42
N THR A 189 -4.92 6.80 1.48
CA THR A 189 -3.46 7.00 1.41
C THR A 189 -2.75 5.72 1.00
N TYR A 190 -3.12 4.59 1.59
CA TYR A 190 -2.51 3.30 1.32
C TYR A 190 -2.76 2.81 -0.11
N GLU A 191 -3.99 2.94 -0.61
CA GLU A 191 -4.40 2.53 -1.96
C GLU A 191 -4.01 3.54 -3.04
N GLY A 192 -3.48 4.70 -2.64
CA GLY A 192 -3.10 5.77 -3.56
C GLY A 192 -4.30 6.37 -4.30
N TYR A 193 -5.47 6.43 -3.63
CA TYR A 193 -6.66 7.07 -4.17
C TYR A 193 -6.45 8.59 -4.30
N PRO A 194 -6.93 9.24 -5.37
CA PRO A 194 -7.62 8.67 -6.54
C PRO A 194 -6.67 8.26 -7.68
N ASN A 195 -5.36 8.27 -7.43
CA ASN A 195 -4.37 8.17 -8.51
C ASN A 195 -4.08 6.73 -8.94
N LEU A 196 -4.17 5.75 -8.07
CA LEU A 196 -3.86 4.34 -8.37
C LEU A 196 -5.12 3.49 -8.37
N TYR A 197 -5.93 3.59 -7.32
CA TYR A 197 -7.22 2.94 -7.21
C TYR A 197 -8.35 3.98 -7.18
N ASP A 198 -9.49 3.61 -7.77
CA ASP A 198 -10.75 4.35 -7.65
C ASP A 198 -11.62 3.73 -6.57
N LYS A 199 -12.47 4.56 -5.92
CA LYS A 199 -13.52 4.09 -5.04
C LYS A 199 -14.79 3.81 -5.84
N GLN A 200 -15.32 2.61 -5.72
CA GLN A 200 -16.58 2.23 -6.36
C GLN A 200 -17.57 1.68 -5.33
N GLN A 201 -18.84 1.99 -5.54
CA GLN A 201 -19.94 1.34 -4.84
C GLN A 201 -20.30 0.06 -5.58
N ILE A 202 -20.27 -1.06 -4.87
CA ILE A 202 -20.59 -2.38 -5.40
C ILE A 202 -21.62 -3.08 -4.53
N MET A 203 -22.34 -4.02 -5.12
CA MET A 203 -23.29 -4.87 -4.40
C MET A 203 -22.64 -6.21 -4.09
N VAL A 204 -22.56 -6.56 -2.82
CA VAL A 204 -22.09 -7.87 -2.36
C VAL A 204 -23.16 -8.51 -1.48
N HIS A 205 -23.08 -9.82 -1.29
CA HIS A 205 -23.92 -10.50 -0.30
C HIS A 205 -23.07 -11.28 0.71
N ASP A 206 -23.57 -11.44 1.91
CA ASP A 206 -22.97 -12.33 2.90
C ASP A 206 -23.27 -13.82 2.58
N LEU A 207 -22.78 -14.73 3.41
CA LEU A 207 -23.00 -16.16 3.24
C LEU A 207 -24.46 -16.58 3.47
N ASN A 208 -25.30 -15.71 4.04
CA ASN A 208 -26.74 -15.94 4.24
C ASN A 208 -27.58 -15.35 3.11
N GLY A 209 -26.96 -14.68 2.13
CA GLY A 209 -27.61 -14.05 1.00
C GLY A 209 -28.12 -12.63 1.29
N GLN A 210 -27.75 -12.02 2.41
CA GLN A 210 -28.08 -10.61 2.68
C GLN A 210 -27.22 -9.70 1.82
N GLU A 211 -27.85 -8.81 1.06
CA GLU A 211 -27.17 -7.85 0.18
C GLU A 211 -26.75 -6.57 0.90
N PHE A 212 -25.57 -6.06 0.51
CA PHE A 212 -24.99 -4.82 1.03
C PHE A 212 -24.45 -3.98 -0.13
N SER A 213 -24.78 -2.68 -0.11
CA SER A 213 -24.09 -1.69 -0.94
C SER A 213 -22.84 -1.21 -0.19
N VAL A 214 -21.67 -1.44 -0.73
CA VAL A 214 -20.40 -1.25 -0.03
C VAL A 214 -19.37 -0.55 -0.90
N MET A 215 -18.48 0.18 -0.29
CA MET A 215 -17.32 0.76 -0.95
C MET A 215 -16.24 -0.29 -1.18
N SER A 216 -15.57 -0.23 -2.32
CA SER A 216 -14.36 -1.01 -2.60
C SER A 216 -13.37 -0.21 -3.43
N TYR A 217 -12.07 -0.48 -3.27
CA TYR A 217 -11.03 0.09 -4.11
C TYR A 217 -10.82 -0.81 -5.32
N ILE A 218 -10.91 -0.25 -6.52
CA ILE A 218 -10.73 -0.96 -7.78
C ILE A 218 -9.67 -0.21 -8.59
N LEU A 219 -8.67 -0.94 -9.07
CA LEU A 219 -7.59 -0.35 -9.87
C LEU A 219 -8.15 0.35 -11.11
N ALA A 220 -7.69 1.58 -11.36
CA ALA A 220 -8.13 2.34 -12.54
C ALA A 220 -7.73 1.59 -13.83
N ASP A 221 -8.74 1.26 -14.67
CA ASP A 221 -8.61 0.28 -15.77
C ASP A 221 -7.63 0.70 -16.88
N ASP A 222 -7.45 1.98 -17.10
CA ASP A 222 -6.63 2.54 -18.19
C ASP A 222 -5.12 2.52 -17.91
N ARG A 223 -4.72 2.40 -16.66
CA ARG A 223 -3.31 2.52 -16.24
C ARG A 223 -2.52 1.24 -16.37
N PHE A 224 -3.15 0.11 -16.10
CA PHE A 224 -2.48 -1.20 -16.10
C PHE A 224 -3.31 -2.23 -16.87
N PRO A 225 -3.27 -2.20 -18.21
CA PRO A 225 -4.11 -3.09 -19.03
C PRO A 225 -3.66 -4.54 -19.04
N GLN A 226 -2.41 -4.82 -18.62
CA GLN A 226 -1.83 -6.15 -18.75
C GLN A 226 -1.90 -6.93 -17.43
N LEU A 227 -2.12 -8.25 -17.55
CA LEU A 227 -1.97 -9.15 -16.41
C LEU A 227 -0.49 -9.24 -16.00
N ALA A 228 -0.23 -9.10 -14.70
CA ALA A 228 1.10 -9.18 -14.14
C ALA A 228 1.09 -10.00 -12.85
N ARG A 229 2.21 -10.67 -12.54
CA ARG A 229 2.32 -11.41 -11.29
C ARG A 229 2.42 -10.45 -10.11
N PRO A 230 1.70 -10.72 -9.00
CA PRO A 230 1.95 -10.01 -7.75
C PRO A 230 3.36 -10.32 -7.22
N SER A 231 3.90 -9.46 -6.39
CA SER A 231 5.10 -9.77 -5.63
C SER A 231 4.85 -10.98 -4.72
N SER A 232 5.91 -11.70 -4.37
CA SER A 232 5.79 -12.84 -3.44
C SER A 232 5.23 -12.43 -2.09
N TYR A 233 5.57 -11.21 -1.64
CA TYR A 233 5.06 -10.64 -0.41
C TYR A 233 3.55 -10.37 -0.50
N ASN A 234 3.08 -9.64 -1.53
CA ASN A 234 1.65 -9.35 -1.68
C ASN A 234 0.83 -10.63 -1.77
N TYR A 235 1.29 -11.59 -2.60
CA TYR A 235 0.60 -12.87 -2.71
C TYR A 235 0.52 -13.61 -1.37
N LYS A 236 1.60 -13.63 -0.60
CA LYS A 236 1.64 -14.26 0.73
C LYS A 236 0.65 -13.61 1.68
N VAL A 237 0.63 -12.27 1.75
CA VAL A 237 -0.30 -11.52 2.63
C VAL A 237 -1.76 -11.81 2.28
N ILE A 238 -2.10 -11.81 0.97
CA ILE A 238 -3.46 -12.14 0.51
C ILE A 238 -3.79 -13.59 0.85
N PHE A 239 -2.88 -14.52 0.60
CA PHE A 239 -3.07 -15.94 0.87
C PHE A 239 -3.34 -16.23 2.36
N GLU A 240 -2.55 -15.62 3.25
CA GLU A 240 -2.77 -15.71 4.69
C GLU A 240 -4.13 -15.14 5.10
N GLY A 241 -4.53 -13.99 4.52
CA GLY A 241 -5.83 -13.39 4.77
C GLY A 241 -7.00 -14.28 4.29
N TYR A 242 -6.86 -14.94 3.14
CA TYR A 242 -7.84 -15.93 2.67
C TYR A 242 -8.00 -17.07 3.66
N GLN A 243 -6.88 -17.58 4.20
CA GLN A 243 -6.91 -18.65 5.21
C GLN A 243 -7.54 -18.18 6.52
N GLN A 244 -7.19 -16.98 7.00
CA GLN A 244 -7.71 -16.40 8.24
C GLN A 244 -9.24 -16.25 8.21
N ASN A 245 -9.82 -15.96 7.05
CA ASN A 245 -11.25 -15.72 6.89
C ASN A 245 -12.01 -16.89 6.25
N GLY A 246 -11.37 -18.04 6.04
CA GLY A 246 -12.00 -19.19 5.40
C GLY A 246 -12.41 -18.98 3.95
N LEU A 247 -11.77 -18.04 3.23
CA LEU A 247 -12.07 -17.75 1.84
C LEU A 247 -11.53 -18.83 0.90
N PRO A 248 -12.16 -19.06 -0.28
CA PRO A 248 -11.75 -20.12 -1.20
C PRO A 248 -10.42 -19.81 -1.91
N VAL A 249 -9.32 -20.29 -1.36
CA VAL A 249 -7.95 -20.09 -1.90
C VAL A 249 -7.83 -20.48 -3.38
N ALA A 250 -8.73 -21.31 -3.90
CA ALA A 250 -8.78 -21.68 -5.32
C ALA A 250 -8.94 -20.47 -6.25
N GLU A 251 -9.67 -19.43 -5.82
CA GLU A 251 -9.83 -18.18 -6.59
C GLU A 251 -8.51 -17.43 -6.72
N LEU A 252 -7.81 -17.24 -5.62
CA LEU A 252 -6.50 -16.59 -5.59
C LEU A 252 -5.48 -17.35 -6.46
N LYS A 253 -5.47 -18.69 -6.38
CA LYS A 253 -4.62 -19.55 -7.23
C LYS A 253 -4.97 -19.40 -8.72
N ARG A 254 -6.26 -19.29 -9.05
CA ARG A 254 -6.72 -19.07 -10.42
C ARG A 254 -6.27 -17.72 -10.96
N ALA A 255 -6.40 -16.65 -10.16
CA ALA A 255 -5.93 -15.31 -10.53
C ALA A 255 -4.43 -15.32 -10.84
N LEU A 256 -3.60 -15.95 -9.98
CA LEU A 256 -2.17 -16.12 -10.22
C LEU A 256 -1.89 -16.95 -11.50
N TRP A 257 -2.62 -18.05 -11.70
CA TRP A 257 -2.48 -18.91 -12.88
C TRP A 257 -2.75 -18.14 -14.18
N ASN A 258 -3.79 -17.29 -14.21
CA ASN A 258 -4.11 -16.45 -15.36
C ASN A 258 -2.94 -15.54 -15.74
N CYS A 259 -2.29 -14.93 -14.75
CA CYS A 259 -1.09 -14.10 -14.99
C CYS A 259 0.07 -14.92 -15.59
N VAL A 260 0.26 -16.16 -15.12
CA VAL A 260 1.31 -17.06 -15.65
C VAL A 260 1.03 -17.46 -17.09
N GLN A 261 -0.22 -17.77 -17.43
CA GLN A 261 -0.60 -18.14 -18.80
C GLN A 261 -0.45 -16.97 -19.76
N GLU A 262 -0.88 -15.78 -19.37
CA GLU A 262 -0.75 -14.58 -20.20
C GLU A 262 0.72 -14.22 -20.45
N ALA A 263 1.56 -14.28 -19.42
CA ALA A 263 3.00 -14.07 -19.59
C ALA A 263 3.64 -15.08 -20.59
N ARG A 264 3.22 -16.34 -20.54
CA ARG A 264 3.67 -17.37 -21.50
C ARG A 264 3.19 -17.08 -22.91
N ARG A 265 1.93 -16.66 -23.06
CA ARG A 265 1.35 -16.29 -24.36
C ARG A 265 2.09 -15.12 -24.99
N GLN A 266 2.35 -14.05 -24.22
CA GLN A 266 3.09 -12.88 -24.71
C GLN A 266 4.53 -13.25 -25.11
N ALA A 267 5.21 -14.06 -24.32
CA ALA A 267 6.55 -14.56 -24.66
C ALA A 267 6.56 -15.35 -25.97
N ALA A 268 5.55 -16.20 -26.19
CA ALA A 268 5.42 -16.96 -27.44
C ALA A 268 5.15 -16.03 -28.67
N ILE A 269 4.29 -15.03 -28.53
CA ILE A 269 4.03 -14.03 -29.58
C ILE A 269 5.33 -13.30 -29.94
N GLN A 270 6.07 -12.82 -28.94
CA GLN A 270 7.32 -12.11 -29.15
C GLN A 270 8.38 -12.96 -29.85
N GLN A 271 8.44 -14.28 -29.56
CA GLN A 271 9.32 -15.20 -30.26
C GLN A 271 8.93 -15.35 -31.73
N VAL A 272 7.64 -15.46 -32.04
CA VAL A 272 7.15 -15.56 -33.44
C VAL A 272 7.45 -14.29 -34.22
N GLU A 273 7.21 -13.12 -33.62
CA GLU A 273 7.53 -11.81 -34.23
C GLU A 273 9.03 -11.66 -34.54
N ASN A 274 9.89 -12.05 -33.58
CA ASN A 274 11.34 -12.01 -33.74
C ASN A 274 11.82 -12.97 -34.85
N LEU A 275 11.20 -14.13 -35.00
CA LEU A 275 11.49 -15.05 -36.10
C LEU A 275 10.96 -14.53 -37.43
N GLY A 276 9.81 -13.89 -37.47
CA GLY A 276 9.22 -13.27 -38.67
C GLY A 276 10.06 -12.13 -39.25
N PHE A 277 10.71 -11.33 -38.42
CA PHE A 277 11.63 -10.27 -38.89
C PHE A 277 12.94 -10.81 -39.48
N GLN A 278 13.36 -12.03 -39.12
CA GLN A 278 14.56 -12.66 -39.69
C GLN A 278 14.36 -13.25 -41.10
N THR A 279 13.12 -13.50 -41.54
CA THR A 279 12.81 -14.16 -42.80
C THR A 279 12.64 -13.20 -43.98
N LYS A 280 12.70 -11.87 -43.80
CA LYS A 280 12.54 -10.86 -44.88
C LYS A 280 13.80 -10.00 -45.10
N LYS A 281 14.94 -10.61 -45.42
CA LYS A 281 15.99 -9.92 -46.21
C LYS A 281 15.83 -10.33 -47.68
N PRO A 282 15.50 -9.42 -48.60
CA PRO A 282 15.45 -9.74 -50.02
C PRO A 282 16.87 -10.08 -50.49
N LYS A 283 17.04 -11.25 -51.12
CA LYS A 283 18.23 -11.59 -51.87
C LYS A 283 18.35 -10.55 -53.02
N GLY A 284 19.40 -9.76 -52.96
CA GLY A 284 19.75 -8.83 -54.05
C GLY A 284 19.95 -9.60 -55.35
N THR A 285 19.15 -9.27 -56.33
CA THR A 285 19.34 -9.64 -57.75
C THR A 285 20.64 -8.99 -58.22
N LYS A 286 21.63 -9.80 -58.49
CA LYS A 286 22.80 -9.37 -59.29
C LYS A 286 22.32 -9.08 -60.71
N GLY A 287 22.30 -7.79 -61.09
CA GLY A 287 22.16 -7.38 -62.47
C GLY A 287 23.38 -7.83 -63.25
N HIS A 288 23.15 -8.58 -64.33
CA HIS A 288 24.13 -8.76 -65.43
C HIS A 288 24.01 -7.56 -66.33
N GLU A 289 25.08 -6.77 -66.36
CA GLU A 289 25.32 -5.85 -67.52
C GLU A 289 25.93 -6.63 -68.66
N ARG A 290 25.37 -6.38 -69.81
CA ARG A 290 26.03 -6.44 -71.13
C ARG A 290 26.09 -5.04 -71.73
#